data_d8bebd8314d9284dc692061bd6021796
#
_entry.id   d8bebd8314d9284dc692061bd6021796
#
_cell.length_a   1.000
_cell.length_b   1.000
_cell.length_c   1.000
_cell.angle_alpha   90.00
_cell.angle_beta   90.00
_cell.angle_gamma   90.00
#
_symmetry.space_group_name_H-M   'P 1'
#
loop_
_entity.id
_entity.type
_entity.pdbx_description
1 polymer ?
#
loop_
_entity_poly.entity_id
_entity_poly.type
_entity_poly.pdbx_seq_one_letter_code
_entity_poly.pdbx_strand_id
1 'polypeptide(L)'
;MKKTLSLLLSLALMLSLALPASAAETEYPALEGGVTEIQKYGNIVLDIDPADLEAGGYTYGDLLTVTVNGTAYEMPLCTNYSDVDTGALVLRDSEGVLIAAINMGDFATTNGLATKVTAEDGSYTWEFPEGQSLGTITVSISMKEAGGYYDQYLIHQLTRTNERADYASDAVFANFRNVAVGDLGENALFRSSSPVNNELNRAAYADDLAEASGVQTVMNLADSSAAIEGYMAAEGFDSPYYQSLYEASQVIALNLGVDFTAADFKTGQIGRASCRERV
;
A
#
# COMPACT_ATOMS: atom_id res chain seq x y z
N MET A 1 40.95 -37.15 39.51
CA MET A 1 39.68 -36.62 40.05
C MET A 1 39.52 -35.10 39.89
N LYS A 2 40.53 -34.23 40.20
CA LYS A 2 40.36 -32.76 40.05
C LYS A 2 40.16 -32.26 38.60
N LYS A 3 40.77 -32.90 37.59
CA LYS A 3 40.65 -32.51 36.18
C LYS A 3 39.32 -32.91 35.56
N THR A 4 38.74 -34.04 35.96
CA THR A 4 37.44 -34.51 35.49
C THR A 4 36.28 -33.71 36.10
N LEU A 5 36.45 -33.23 37.32
CA LEU A 5 35.46 -32.38 37.99
C LEU A 5 35.37 -30.98 37.33
N SER A 6 36.53 -30.42 36.94
CA SER A 6 36.59 -29.13 36.23
C SER A 6 35.96 -29.19 34.84
N LEU A 7 36.11 -30.30 34.12
CA LEU A 7 35.49 -30.49 32.79
C LEU A 7 33.97 -30.64 32.87
N LEU A 8 33.47 -31.35 33.89
CA LEU A 8 32.03 -31.47 34.12
C LEU A 8 31.37 -30.14 34.58
N LEU A 9 32.08 -29.32 35.35
CA LEU A 9 31.59 -28.01 35.77
C LEU A 9 31.55 -27.01 34.60
N SER A 10 32.54 -27.04 33.69
CA SER A 10 32.54 -26.19 32.48
C SER A 10 31.48 -26.63 31.48
N LEU A 11 31.16 -27.93 31.36
CA LEU A 11 30.13 -28.44 30.48
C LEU A 11 28.71 -28.09 31.02
N ALA A 12 28.54 -28.15 32.34
CA ALA A 12 27.27 -27.72 32.99
C ALA A 12 27.04 -26.20 32.86
N LEU A 13 28.11 -25.37 32.91
CA LEU A 13 28.01 -23.93 32.70
C LEU A 13 27.70 -23.56 31.23
N MET A 14 28.23 -24.31 30.26
CA MET A 14 27.89 -24.12 28.84
C MET A 14 26.49 -24.56 28.50
N LEU A 15 25.92 -25.55 29.19
CA LEU A 15 24.56 -26.03 28.96
C LEU A 15 23.51 -25.08 29.56
N SER A 16 23.87 -24.30 30.59
CA SER A 16 22.96 -23.32 31.20
C SER A 16 22.84 -22.00 30.41
N LEU A 17 23.74 -21.76 29.41
CA LEU A 17 23.69 -20.59 28.53
C LEU A 17 22.89 -20.83 27.23
N ALA A 18 22.40 -22.04 27.02
CA ALA A 18 21.60 -22.43 25.85
C ALA A 18 20.10 -22.56 26.13
N LEU A 19 19.58 -21.86 27.15
CA LEU A 19 18.14 -21.65 27.22
C LEU A 19 17.78 -20.71 26.08
N PRO A 20 16.91 -21.12 25.13
CA PRO A 20 16.36 -20.15 24.19
C PRO A 20 15.69 -19.07 25.05
N ALA A 21 16.09 -17.81 24.84
CA ALA A 21 15.28 -16.70 25.31
C ALA A 21 13.92 -16.90 24.63
N SER A 22 12.95 -17.39 25.40
CA SER A 22 11.55 -17.33 24.98
C SER A 22 11.31 -15.84 24.73
N ALA A 23 11.15 -15.46 23.47
CA ALA A 23 10.61 -14.14 23.17
C ALA A 23 9.29 -14.07 23.95
N ALA A 24 9.20 -13.14 24.88
CA ALA A 24 7.94 -12.88 25.56
C ALA A 24 6.96 -12.58 24.41
N GLU A 25 5.92 -13.39 24.28
CA GLU A 25 4.81 -13.06 23.38
C GLU A 25 4.28 -11.70 23.83
N THR A 26 4.30 -10.72 22.93
CA THR A 26 3.72 -9.41 23.20
C THR A 26 2.22 -9.64 23.39
N GLU A 27 1.72 -9.45 24.60
CA GLU A 27 0.30 -9.58 24.91
C GLU A 27 -0.39 -8.27 24.53
N TYR A 28 -1.29 -8.33 23.54
CA TYR A 28 -2.09 -7.19 23.10
C TYR A 28 -3.44 -7.21 23.85
N PRO A 29 -3.80 -6.15 24.61
CA PRO A 29 -5.06 -6.10 25.32
C PRO A 29 -6.23 -6.04 24.33
N ALA A 30 -7.26 -6.87 24.54
CA ALA A 30 -8.50 -6.72 23.79
C ALA A 30 -9.21 -5.43 24.23
N LEU A 31 -9.78 -4.71 23.27
CA LEU A 31 -10.55 -3.49 23.50
C LEU A 31 -12.03 -3.78 23.25
N GLU A 32 -12.90 -3.23 24.08
CA GLU A 32 -14.34 -3.41 24.00
C GLU A 32 -15.05 -2.06 23.91
N GLY A 33 -16.12 -1.98 23.13
CA GLY A 33 -16.91 -0.78 22.95
C GLY A 33 -18.24 -1.06 22.24
N GLY A 34 -18.82 -0.02 21.68
CA GLY A 34 -20.04 -0.05 20.89
C GLY A 34 -19.90 0.68 19.56
N VAL A 35 -21.03 1.08 19.00
CA VAL A 35 -21.12 1.88 17.77
C VAL A 35 -21.83 3.18 18.10
N THR A 36 -21.19 4.31 17.73
CA THR A 36 -21.75 5.65 17.96
C THR A 36 -22.54 6.18 16.78
N GLU A 37 -22.19 5.74 15.55
CA GLU A 37 -22.82 6.20 14.32
C GLU A 37 -22.75 5.13 13.22
N ILE A 38 -23.79 5.06 12.39
CA ILE A 38 -23.70 4.46 11.05
C ILE A 38 -23.68 5.59 10.03
N GLN A 39 -22.56 5.78 9.36
CA GLN A 39 -22.34 6.86 8.39
C GLN A 39 -23.19 6.64 7.13
N LYS A 40 -23.29 7.69 6.29
CA LYS A 40 -24.10 7.69 5.05
C LYS A 40 -23.88 6.48 4.14
N TYR A 41 -22.68 5.95 4.09
CA TYR A 41 -22.32 4.83 3.20
C TYR A 41 -22.24 3.48 3.92
N GLY A 42 -22.79 3.41 5.16
CA GLY A 42 -22.87 2.16 5.90
C GLY A 42 -21.63 1.81 6.73
N ASN A 43 -20.63 2.67 6.77
CA ASN A 43 -19.50 2.49 7.69
C ASN A 43 -19.96 2.69 9.13
N ILE A 44 -19.41 1.95 10.09
CA ILE A 44 -19.74 2.10 11.50
C ILE A 44 -18.60 2.80 12.25
N VAL A 45 -18.94 3.84 12.99
CA VAL A 45 -18.02 4.54 13.89
C VAL A 45 -18.05 3.86 15.25
N LEU A 46 -16.89 3.48 15.74
CA LEU A 46 -16.74 2.72 16.98
C LEU A 46 -16.61 3.66 18.20
N ASP A 47 -17.13 3.23 19.32
CA ASP A 47 -16.92 3.84 20.63
C ASP A 47 -15.67 3.24 21.29
N ILE A 48 -14.55 3.37 20.62
CA ILE A 48 -13.22 2.96 21.08
C ILE A 48 -12.25 4.04 20.60
N ASP A 49 -11.47 4.60 21.54
CA ASP A 49 -10.50 5.66 21.22
C ASP A 49 -9.31 5.05 20.46
N PRO A 50 -8.88 5.61 19.32
CA PRO A 50 -7.64 5.20 18.64
C PRO A 50 -6.41 5.22 19.56
N ALA A 51 -6.37 6.13 20.54
CA ALA A 51 -5.29 6.20 21.52
C ALA A 51 -5.19 4.95 22.40
N ASP A 52 -6.31 4.25 22.65
CA ASP A 52 -6.30 2.99 23.39
C ASP A 52 -5.67 1.85 22.57
N LEU A 53 -5.83 1.87 21.22
CA LEU A 53 -5.09 0.95 20.35
C LEU A 53 -3.58 1.23 20.40
N GLU A 54 -3.17 2.49 20.26
CA GLU A 54 -1.76 2.88 20.32
C GLU A 54 -1.16 2.50 21.68
N ALA A 55 -1.84 2.80 22.79
CA ALA A 55 -1.42 2.43 24.14
C ALA A 55 -1.35 0.90 24.34
N GLY A 56 -2.21 0.14 23.66
CA GLY A 56 -2.20 -1.33 23.62
C GLY A 56 -1.10 -1.92 22.73
N GLY A 57 -0.30 -1.09 22.04
CA GLY A 57 0.79 -1.54 21.17
C GLY A 57 0.35 -1.94 19.75
N TYR A 58 -0.88 -1.63 19.36
CA TYR A 58 -1.35 -1.83 17.99
C TYR A 58 -0.77 -0.79 17.05
N THR A 59 -0.44 -1.19 15.82
CA THR A 59 0.17 -0.31 14.82
C THR A 59 -0.49 -0.46 13.45
N TYR A 60 -0.35 0.55 12.59
CA TYR A 60 -0.85 0.45 11.22
C TYR A 60 -0.18 -0.70 10.47
N GLY A 61 -1.01 -1.46 9.75
CA GLY A 61 -0.60 -2.69 9.07
C GLY A 61 -0.77 -3.96 9.92
N ASP A 62 -1.20 -3.86 11.17
CA ASP A 62 -1.63 -5.02 11.94
C ASP A 62 -2.93 -5.59 11.37
N LEU A 63 -3.05 -6.91 11.34
CA LEU A 63 -4.30 -7.59 11.05
C LEU A 63 -5.04 -7.85 12.34
N LEU A 64 -6.26 -7.32 12.45
CA LEU A 64 -7.08 -7.37 13.66
C LEU A 64 -8.29 -8.29 13.47
N THR A 65 -8.76 -8.86 14.56
CA THR A 65 -10.08 -9.45 14.67
C THR A 65 -11.02 -8.41 15.30
N VAL A 66 -11.92 -7.87 14.49
CA VAL A 66 -12.99 -6.97 14.93
C VAL A 66 -14.28 -7.77 15.04
N THR A 67 -14.80 -7.94 16.23
CA THR A 67 -16.05 -8.69 16.46
C THR A 67 -17.20 -7.70 16.66
N VAL A 68 -18.25 -7.81 15.84
CA VAL A 68 -19.44 -6.98 15.91
C VAL A 68 -20.64 -7.88 16.16
N ASN A 69 -21.38 -7.65 17.23
CA ASN A 69 -22.51 -8.50 17.67
C ASN A 69 -22.16 -10.01 17.66
N GLY A 70 -20.94 -10.37 18.08
CA GLY A 70 -20.46 -11.76 18.13
C GLY A 70 -19.98 -12.34 16.80
N THR A 71 -20.08 -11.60 15.68
CA THR A 71 -19.51 -12.01 14.40
C THR A 71 -18.11 -11.42 14.24
N ALA A 72 -17.12 -12.26 13.99
CA ALA A 72 -15.72 -11.86 13.85
C ALA A 72 -15.39 -11.53 12.38
N TYR A 73 -14.68 -10.42 12.18
CA TYR A 73 -14.19 -9.92 10.90
C TYR A 73 -12.69 -9.68 10.98
N GLU A 74 -11.96 -10.07 9.96
CA GLU A 74 -10.54 -9.77 9.84
C GLU A 74 -10.38 -8.43 9.12
N MET A 75 -9.80 -7.44 9.80
CA MET A 75 -9.63 -6.08 9.30
C MET A 75 -8.20 -5.60 9.53
N PRO A 76 -7.47 -5.15 8.51
CA PRO A 76 -6.22 -4.44 8.74
C PRO A 76 -6.50 -3.06 9.36
N LEU A 77 -5.64 -2.64 10.30
CA LEU A 77 -5.63 -1.28 10.85
C LEU A 77 -4.91 -0.36 9.86
N CYS A 78 -5.63 0.62 9.31
CA CYS A 78 -5.16 1.50 8.26
C CYS A 78 -5.57 2.96 8.48
N THR A 79 -5.02 3.87 7.68
CA THR A 79 -5.33 5.31 7.72
C THR A 79 -6.38 5.73 6.69
N ASN A 80 -6.47 4.99 5.56
CA ASN A 80 -7.38 5.33 4.46
C ASN A 80 -8.14 4.12 3.96
N TYR A 81 -9.30 4.35 3.34
CA TYR A 81 -10.05 3.28 2.66
C TYR A 81 -9.25 2.67 1.49
N SER A 82 -8.46 3.50 0.80
CA SER A 82 -7.63 3.07 -0.33
C SER A 82 -6.44 2.21 0.07
N ASP A 83 -6.17 2.04 1.37
CA ASP A 83 -5.10 1.15 1.86
C ASP A 83 -5.46 -0.33 1.70
N VAL A 84 -6.72 -0.62 1.35
CA VAL A 84 -7.20 -1.96 1.01
C VAL A 84 -7.87 -1.98 -0.35
N ASP A 85 -7.97 -3.15 -0.97
CA ASP A 85 -8.67 -3.32 -2.24
C ASP A 85 -10.16 -2.98 -2.14
N THR A 86 -10.78 -2.60 -3.28
CA THR A 86 -12.22 -2.39 -3.37
C THR A 86 -12.97 -3.65 -2.95
N GLY A 87 -13.93 -3.50 -2.04
CA GLY A 87 -14.70 -4.59 -1.46
C GLY A 87 -14.04 -5.26 -0.25
N ALA A 88 -12.81 -4.90 0.10
CA ALA A 88 -12.14 -5.42 1.28
C ALA A 88 -12.55 -4.68 2.55
N LEU A 89 -12.45 -5.39 3.68
CA LEU A 89 -12.70 -4.86 5.02
C LEU A 89 -11.50 -4.05 5.51
N VAL A 90 -11.77 -3.00 6.29
CA VAL A 90 -10.75 -2.15 6.91
C VAL A 90 -11.23 -1.61 8.24
N LEU A 91 -10.37 -1.58 9.24
CA LEU A 91 -10.51 -0.73 10.42
C LEU A 91 -9.68 0.53 10.19
N ARG A 92 -10.36 1.64 9.94
CA ARG A 92 -9.72 2.91 9.63
C ARG A 92 -9.63 3.78 10.88
N ASP A 93 -8.43 4.28 11.18
CA ASP A 93 -8.24 5.42 12.08
C ASP A 93 -8.37 6.72 11.28
N SER A 94 -9.29 7.58 11.68
CA SER A 94 -9.60 8.82 10.99
C SER A 94 -9.93 9.94 11.97
N GLU A 95 -9.05 10.92 12.08
CA GLU A 95 -9.29 12.15 12.85
C GLU A 95 -9.75 11.89 14.30
N GLY A 96 -9.19 10.85 14.93
CA GLY A 96 -9.49 10.51 16.32
C GLY A 96 -10.72 9.61 16.50
N VAL A 97 -11.20 8.94 15.44
CA VAL A 97 -12.25 7.93 15.52
C VAL A 97 -11.89 6.68 14.75
N LEU A 98 -12.28 5.52 15.26
CA LEU A 98 -12.16 4.24 14.56
C LEU A 98 -13.41 3.95 13.74
N ILE A 99 -13.21 3.57 12.49
CA ILE A 99 -14.29 3.29 11.55
C ILE A 99 -14.09 1.90 10.95
N ALA A 100 -15.01 0.98 11.21
CA ALA A 100 -15.06 -0.30 10.51
C ALA A 100 -15.88 -0.16 9.23
N ALA A 101 -15.29 -0.59 8.11
CA ALA A 101 -15.84 -0.34 6.78
C ALA A 101 -15.54 -1.46 5.77
N ILE A 102 -16.27 -1.41 4.67
CA ILE A 102 -15.91 -2.08 3.41
C ILE A 102 -15.50 -0.99 2.43
N ASN A 103 -14.29 -1.06 1.86
CA ASN A 103 -13.86 -0.11 0.86
C ASN A 103 -14.80 -0.13 -0.36
N MET A 104 -15.45 1.00 -0.66
CA MET A 104 -16.51 1.15 -1.69
C MET A 104 -17.74 0.25 -1.46
N GLY A 105 -18.03 -0.13 -0.20
CA GLY A 105 -19.17 -0.96 0.17
C GLY A 105 -19.97 -0.39 1.36
N ASP A 106 -21.00 -1.13 1.76
CA ASP A 106 -21.88 -0.82 2.90
C ASP A 106 -21.74 -1.92 3.96
N PHE A 107 -20.96 -1.65 5.01
CA PHE A 107 -20.69 -2.61 6.07
C PHE A 107 -21.96 -2.92 6.88
N ALA A 108 -22.75 -1.90 7.23
CA ALA A 108 -23.92 -2.08 8.09
C ALA A 108 -25.01 -2.93 7.42
N THR A 109 -25.34 -2.64 6.16
CA THR A 109 -26.34 -3.40 5.42
C THR A 109 -25.85 -4.81 5.07
N THR A 110 -24.61 -4.92 4.60
CA THR A 110 -24.03 -6.22 4.22
C THR A 110 -23.99 -7.21 5.39
N ASN A 111 -23.78 -6.71 6.60
CA ASN A 111 -23.68 -7.54 7.81
C ASN A 111 -24.98 -7.55 8.64
N GLY A 112 -26.08 -7.03 8.10
CA GLY A 112 -27.40 -7.10 8.73
C GLY A 112 -27.52 -6.31 10.04
N LEU A 113 -26.69 -5.28 10.24
CA LEU A 113 -26.74 -4.43 11.43
C LEU A 113 -27.89 -3.44 11.33
N ALA A 114 -28.10 -2.86 10.15
CA ALA A 114 -29.21 -1.96 9.85
C ALA A 114 -29.45 -1.91 8.35
N THR A 115 -30.65 -1.47 7.94
CA THR A 115 -31.00 -1.22 6.54
C THR A 115 -31.17 0.27 6.31
N LYS A 116 -30.55 0.79 5.26
CA LYS A 116 -30.68 2.19 4.88
C LYS A 116 -32.01 2.45 4.17
N VAL A 117 -32.80 3.38 4.69
CA VAL A 117 -34.02 3.87 4.04
C VAL A 117 -33.78 5.30 3.58
N THR A 118 -33.93 5.53 2.27
CA THR A 118 -33.75 6.86 1.66
C THR A 118 -35.09 7.44 1.29
N ALA A 119 -35.38 8.66 1.74
CA ALA A 119 -36.61 9.41 1.42
C ALA A 119 -36.51 10.08 0.03
N GLU A 120 -37.63 10.57 -0.50
CA GLU A 120 -37.70 11.22 -1.81
C GLU A 120 -36.85 12.51 -1.91
N ASP A 121 -36.65 13.20 -0.79
CA ASP A 121 -35.78 14.40 -0.68
C ASP A 121 -34.28 14.10 -0.58
N GLY A 122 -33.90 12.81 -0.60
CA GLY A 122 -32.51 12.35 -0.49
C GLY A 122 -31.99 12.26 0.95
N SER A 123 -32.83 12.57 1.95
CA SER A 123 -32.49 12.25 3.35
C SER A 123 -32.51 10.73 3.58
N TYR A 124 -31.82 10.27 4.61
CA TYR A 124 -31.78 8.85 4.93
C TYR A 124 -31.91 8.60 6.43
N THR A 125 -32.40 7.42 6.76
CA THR A 125 -32.43 6.87 8.12
C THR A 125 -31.93 5.43 8.10
N TRP A 126 -31.52 4.93 9.27
CA TRP A 126 -31.15 3.55 9.47
C TRP A 126 -32.24 2.83 10.24
N GLU A 127 -32.78 1.75 9.68
CA GLU A 127 -33.74 0.86 10.33
C GLU A 127 -33.00 -0.37 10.86
N PHE A 128 -33.18 -0.62 12.16
CA PHE A 128 -32.55 -1.75 12.83
C PHE A 128 -33.47 -2.96 12.86
N PRO A 129 -32.92 -4.19 12.90
CA PRO A 129 -33.70 -5.39 13.17
C PRO A 129 -34.49 -5.28 14.48
N GLU A 130 -35.57 -6.06 14.62
CA GLU A 130 -36.42 -6.05 15.82
C GLU A 130 -35.59 -6.28 17.10
N GLY A 131 -35.78 -5.42 18.09
CA GLY A 131 -35.07 -5.48 19.37
C GLY A 131 -33.64 -4.95 19.34
N GLN A 132 -33.17 -4.44 18.20
CA GLN A 132 -31.85 -3.83 18.07
C GLN A 132 -31.93 -2.30 17.92
N SER A 133 -30.84 -1.64 18.24
CA SER A 133 -30.64 -0.20 18.06
C SER A 133 -29.13 0.06 17.99
N LEU A 134 -28.75 1.28 17.63
CA LEU A 134 -27.33 1.66 17.60
C LEU A 134 -26.63 1.32 18.91
N GLY A 135 -27.24 1.67 20.06
CA GLY A 135 -26.66 1.44 21.39
C GLY A 135 -26.65 -0.02 21.86
N THR A 136 -27.21 -0.97 21.10
CA THR A 136 -27.13 -2.40 21.41
C THR A 136 -26.04 -3.13 20.62
N ILE A 137 -25.39 -2.45 19.65
CA ILE A 137 -24.30 -3.05 18.87
C ILE A 137 -23.03 -3.08 19.74
N THR A 138 -22.53 -4.27 19.99
CA THR A 138 -21.29 -4.49 20.73
C THR A 138 -20.13 -4.69 19.77
N VAL A 139 -18.95 -4.17 20.13
CA VAL A 139 -17.73 -4.31 19.35
C VAL A 139 -16.61 -4.75 20.27
N SER A 140 -15.76 -5.67 19.82
CA SER A 140 -14.46 -5.92 20.43
C SER A 140 -13.38 -5.99 19.37
N ILE A 141 -12.17 -5.54 19.71
CA ILE A 141 -10.99 -5.57 18.86
C ILE A 141 -9.91 -6.38 19.57
N SER A 142 -9.30 -7.32 18.86
CA SER A 142 -8.14 -8.06 19.34
C SER A 142 -7.11 -8.24 18.23
N MET A 143 -5.84 -8.43 18.61
CA MET A 143 -4.79 -8.75 17.65
C MET A 143 -5.04 -10.13 17.06
N LYS A 144 -5.03 -10.23 15.73
CA LYS A 144 -4.95 -11.49 15.01
C LYS A 144 -3.50 -11.80 14.65
N GLU A 145 -2.82 -10.86 13.98
CA GLU A 145 -1.45 -11.01 13.54
C GLU A 145 -0.77 -9.64 13.48
N ALA A 146 0.26 -9.45 14.31
CA ALA A 146 1.03 -8.21 14.32
C ALA A 146 1.80 -8.08 12.99
N GLY A 147 1.63 -6.93 12.32
CA GLY A 147 2.20 -6.68 11.00
C GLY A 147 1.62 -7.55 9.87
N GLY A 148 0.53 -8.29 10.10
CA GLY A 148 -0.03 -9.24 9.13
C GLY A 148 -0.50 -8.61 7.81
N TYR A 149 -0.61 -7.28 7.75
CA TYR A 149 -0.96 -6.51 6.55
C TYR A 149 0.10 -5.42 6.23
N TYR A 150 1.22 -5.40 6.94
CA TYR A 150 2.17 -4.27 6.91
C TYR A 150 2.77 -4.03 5.52
N ASP A 151 3.15 -5.08 4.81
CA ASP A 151 3.73 -4.94 3.47
C ASP A 151 2.73 -4.34 2.47
N GLN A 152 1.46 -4.74 2.52
CA GLN A 152 0.39 -4.20 1.69
C GLN A 152 0.08 -2.74 2.08
N TYR A 153 0.04 -2.44 3.39
CA TYR A 153 -0.13 -1.09 3.88
C TYR A 153 0.96 -0.15 3.37
N LEU A 154 2.24 -0.56 3.41
CA LEU A 154 3.36 0.24 2.93
C LEU A 154 3.27 0.57 1.44
N ILE A 155 2.73 -0.33 0.61
CA ILE A 155 2.57 -0.07 -0.83
C ILE A 155 1.70 1.17 -1.07
N HIS A 156 0.70 1.41 -0.23
CA HIS A 156 -0.20 2.56 -0.31
C HIS A 156 0.36 3.84 0.32
N GLN A 157 1.43 3.72 1.13
CA GLN A 157 2.13 4.84 1.77
C GLN A 157 3.34 5.34 0.96
N LEU A 158 3.46 4.95 -0.30
CA LEU A 158 4.59 5.34 -1.14
C LEU A 158 4.64 6.85 -1.34
N THR A 159 5.84 7.42 -1.20
CA THR A 159 6.13 8.80 -1.55
C THR A 159 5.90 9.03 -3.04
N ARG A 160 5.13 10.06 -3.40
CA ARG A 160 4.75 10.37 -4.80
C ARG A 160 5.05 11.82 -5.20
N THR A 161 5.93 12.50 -4.47
CA THR A 161 6.35 13.86 -4.81
C THR A 161 7.30 13.85 -6.01
N ASN A 162 7.53 15.02 -6.61
CA ASN A 162 8.53 15.22 -7.66
C ASN A 162 9.82 15.84 -7.13
N GLU A 163 10.02 15.77 -5.81
CA GLU A 163 11.18 16.29 -5.11
C GLU A 163 12.16 15.14 -4.80
N ARG A 164 13.36 15.17 -5.41
CA ARG A 164 14.37 14.12 -5.22
C ARG A 164 14.73 13.90 -3.74
N ALA A 165 14.72 14.96 -2.95
CA ALA A 165 15.09 14.91 -1.52
C ALA A 165 14.16 14.03 -0.67
N ASP A 166 12.92 13.77 -1.13
CA ASP A 166 11.95 12.95 -0.42
C ASP A 166 12.18 11.44 -0.59
N TYR A 167 13.17 11.06 -1.41
CA TYR A 167 13.45 9.68 -1.74
C TYR A 167 14.85 9.24 -1.26
N ALA A 168 14.96 8.00 -0.82
CA ALA A 168 16.19 7.45 -0.24
C ALA A 168 17.37 7.37 -1.24
N SER A 169 17.10 7.26 -2.55
CA SER A 169 18.14 7.17 -3.58
C SER A 169 17.61 7.63 -4.94
N ASP A 170 18.52 7.88 -5.90
CA ASP A 170 18.20 8.19 -7.29
C ASP A 170 17.40 7.05 -7.95
N ALA A 171 17.76 5.82 -7.66
CA ALA A 171 17.08 4.64 -8.18
C ALA A 171 15.62 4.57 -7.71
N VAL A 172 15.35 4.90 -6.43
CA VAL A 172 13.99 4.96 -5.89
C VAL A 172 13.22 6.12 -6.52
N PHE A 173 13.84 7.31 -6.63
CA PHE A 173 13.22 8.48 -7.24
C PHE A 173 12.91 8.26 -8.72
N ALA A 174 13.85 7.78 -9.51
CA ALA A 174 13.66 7.47 -10.93
C ALA A 174 12.88 6.17 -11.17
N ASN A 175 12.46 5.47 -10.10
CA ASN A 175 11.84 4.14 -10.20
C ASN A 175 12.66 3.16 -11.06
N PHE A 176 13.97 3.28 -10.98
CA PHE A 176 14.93 2.46 -11.74
C PHE A 176 15.20 1.15 -11.02
N ARG A 177 14.93 0.04 -11.66
CA ARG A 177 15.15 -1.28 -11.08
C ARG A 177 15.44 -2.36 -12.12
N ASN A 178 16.24 -3.31 -11.72
CA ASN A 178 16.43 -4.55 -12.46
C ASN A 178 15.17 -5.43 -12.37
N VAL A 179 14.75 -5.98 -13.50
CA VAL A 179 13.61 -6.91 -13.60
C VAL A 179 14.17 -8.30 -13.88
N ALA A 180 14.39 -9.07 -12.81
CA ALA A 180 14.88 -10.44 -12.87
C ALA A 180 13.72 -11.40 -12.52
N VAL A 181 12.95 -11.83 -13.53
CA VAL A 181 11.80 -12.73 -13.35
C VAL A 181 11.81 -13.83 -14.41
N GLY A 182 11.44 -15.03 -14.03
CA GLY A 182 11.45 -16.18 -14.92
C GLY A 182 12.84 -16.48 -15.45
N ASP A 183 12.98 -16.61 -16.76
CA ASP A 183 14.24 -16.89 -17.46
C ASP A 183 15.09 -15.61 -17.74
N LEU A 184 14.63 -14.44 -17.35
CA LEU A 184 15.41 -13.21 -17.44
C LEU A 184 16.52 -13.23 -16.39
N GLY A 185 17.77 -13.22 -16.84
CA GLY A 185 18.91 -13.09 -15.96
C GLY A 185 19.01 -11.70 -15.32
N GLU A 186 19.84 -11.60 -14.29
CA GLU A 186 20.17 -10.31 -13.69
C GLU A 186 20.79 -9.36 -14.74
N ASN A 187 20.46 -8.08 -14.65
CA ASN A 187 20.94 -7.00 -15.54
C ASN A 187 20.56 -7.16 -17.02
N ALA A 188 19.61 -8.03 -17.35
CA ALA A 188 19.11 -8.17 -18.71
C ALA A 188 18.01 -7.16 -19.07
N LEU A 189 17.21 -6.74 -18.09
CA LEU A 189 16.10 -5.81 -18.26
C LEU A 189 16.01 -4.86 -17.07
N PHE A 190 15.94 -3.57 -17.35
CA PHE A 190 15.65 -2.55 -16.37
C PHE A 190 14.32 -1.85 -16.69
N ARG A 191 13.67 -1.36 -15.64
CA ARG A 191 12.50 -0.49 -15.73
C ARG A 191 12.77 0.81 -15.00
N SER A 192 12.36 1.95 -15.58
CA SER A 192 12.52 3.28 -14.97
C SER A 192 11.39 4.22 -15.35
N SER A 193 11.40 5.40 -14.75
CA SER A 193 10.76 6.60 -15.29
C SER A 193 11.36 6.94 -16.67
N SER A 194 10.70 7.82 -17.40
CA SER A 194 11.23 8.26 -18.72
C SER A 194 12.57 8.98 -18.55
N PRO A 195 13.61 8.57 -19.28
CA PRO A 195 14.88 9.31 -19.32
C PRO A 195 14.85 10.52 -20.27
N VAL A 196 13.73 10.84 -20.90
CA VAL A 196 13.61 11.96 -21.84
C VAL A 196 12.48 12.93 -21.48
N ASN A 197 11.34 12.46 -20.99
CA ASN A 197 10.27 13.31 -20.50
C ASN A 197 10.54 13.73 -19.05
N ASN A 198 10.82 15.02 -18.81
CA ASN A 198 11.18 15.54 -17.49
C ASN A 198 10.02 16.22 -16.75
N GLU A 199 8.76 15.96 -17.08
CA GLU A 199 7.61 16.53 -16.36
C GLU A 199 7.63 16.24 -14.84
N LEU A 200 8.25 15.14 -14.43
CA LEU A 200 8.34 14.69 -13.04
C LEU A 200 9.74 14.90 -12.44
N ASN A 201 10.60 15.69 -13.06
CA ASN A 201 12.00 15.96 -12.62
C ASN A 201 12.88 14.71 -12.48
N ARG A 202 12.61 13.63 -13.21
CA ARG A 202 13.26 12.32 -13.06
C ARG A 202 14.14 11.92 -14.23
N ALA A 203 14.10 12.66 -15.34
CA ALA A 203 14.73 12.23 -16.57
C ALA A 203 16.25 12.08 -16.44
N ALA A 204 16.94 13.09 -15.92
CA ALA A 204 18.39 13.06 -15.73
C ALA A 204 18.84 11.90 -14.82
N TYR A 205 18.12 11.64 -13.72
CA TYR A 205 18.41 10.52 -12.82
C TYR A 205 18.22 9.15 -13.51
N ALA A 206 17.18 9.02 -14.34
CA ALA A 206 16.93 7.80 -15.10
C ALA A 206 18.02 7.59 -16.18
N ASP A 207 18.49 8.68 -16.78
CA ASP A 207 19.57 8.68 -17.77
C ASP A 207 20.91 8.24 -17.16
N ASP A 208 21.33 8.87 -16.05
CA ASP A 208 22.55 8.53 -15.33
C ASP A 208 22.58 7.07 -14.89
N LEU A 209 21.45 6.56 -14.39
CA LEU A 209 21.32 5.17 -13.95
C LEU A 209 21.35 4.19 -15.11
N ALA A 210 20.79 4.56 -16.27
CA ALA A 210 20.83 3.75 -17.47
C ALA A 210 22.27 3.65 -18.00
N GLU A 211 23.01 4.76 -18.02
CA GLU A 211 24.44 4.77 -18.38
C GLU A 211 25.26 3.90 -17.41
N ALA A 212 25.13 4.15 -16.10
CA ALA A 212 25.84 3.40 -15.07
C ALA A 212 25.55 1.89 -15.09
N SER A 213 24.36 1.49 -15.55
CA SER A 213 23.95 0.09 -15.71
C SER A 213 24.31 -0.51 -17.06
N GLY A 214 24.91 0.27 -17.98
CA GLY A 214 25.30 -0.19 -19.31
C GLY A 214 24.11 -0.54 -20.23
N VAL A 215 22.97 0.12 -20.06
CA VAL A 215 21.78 -0.08 -20.90
C VAL A 215 22.10 0.30 -22.35
N GLN A 216 21.96 -0.62 -23.27
CA GLN A 216 22.31 -0.40 -24.70
C GLN A 216 21.11 -0.08 -25.59
N THR A 217 19.90 -0.41 -25.15
CA THR A 217 18.68 -0.17 -25.91
C THR A 217 17.57 0.28 -24.98
N VAL A 218 16.86 1.33 -25.37
CA VAL A 218 15.71 1.84 -24.63
C VAL A 218 14.42 1.60 -25.41
N MET A 219 13.44 0.99 -24.75
CA MET A 219 12.07 0.89 -25.26
C MET A 219 11.22 1.97 -24.59
N ASN A 220 10.95 3.07 -25.31
CA ASN A 220 10.02 4.10 -24.86
C ASN A 220 8.59 3.65 -25.17
N LEU A 221 7.86 3.27 -24.11
CA LEU A 221 6.51 2.73 -24.26
C LEU A 221 5.47 3.82 -24.56
N ALA A 222 5.70 5.03 -24.07
CA ALA A 222 4.67 6.06 -24.00
C ALA A 222 4.67 6.99 -25.22
N ASP A 223 5.85 7.42 -25.64
CA ASP A 223 6.00 8.57 -26.49
C ASP A 223 6.20 8.18 -27.96
N SER A 224 5.74 9.03 -28.87
CA SER A 224 6.10 8.94 -30.29
C SER A 224 7.51 9.50 -30.54
N SER A 225 8.13 9.16 -31.66
CA SER A 225 9.42 9.74 -32.04
C SER A 225 9.38 11.27 -32.11
N ALA A 226 8.29 11.86 -32.58
CA ALA A 226 8.13 13.31 -32.62
C ALA A 226 8.04 13.94 -31.22
N ALA A 227 7.41 13.27 -30.25
CA ALA A 227 7.39 13.72 -28.86
C ALA A 227 8.79 13.66 -28.23
N ILE A 228 9.52 12.56 -28.46
CA ILE A 228 10.90 12.37 -28.00
C ILE A 228 11.81 13.48 -28.54
N GLU A 229 11.72 13.80 -29.85
CA GLU A 229 12.47 14.89 -30.45
C GLU A 229 12.12 16.25 -29.85
N GLY A 230 10.84 16.46 -29.52
CA GLY A 230 10.37 17.66 -28.84
C GLY A 230 10.96 17.80 -27.44
N TYR A 231 11.04 16.73 -26.66
CA TYR A 231 11.67 16.75 -25.33
C TYR A 231 13.18 17.00 -25.39
N MET A 232 13.87 16.37 -26.34
CA MET A 232 15.31 16.60 -26.52
C MET A 232 15.64 18.03 -27.01
N ALA A 233 14.72 18.68 -27.70
CA ALA A 233 14.88 20.06 -28.15
C ALA A 233 14.46 21.10 -27.10
N ALA A 234 13.88 20.68 -25.95
CA ALA A 234 13.42 21.58 -24.93
C ALA A 234 14.59 22.23 -24.16
N GLU A 235 14.37 23.45 -23.73
CA GLU A 235 15.32 24.15 -22.85
C GLU A 235 15.49 23.38 -21.53
N GLY A 236 16.73 23.17 -21.09
CA GLY A 236 17.04 22.41 -19.88
C GLY A 236 16.99 20.88 -20.03
N PHE A 237 16.97 20.38 -21.26
CA PHE A 237 17.15 18.96 -21.49
C PHE A 237 18.53 18.52 -20.97
N ASP A 238 18.53 17.50 -20.10
CA ASP A 238 19.72 16.99 -19.40
C ASP A 238 19.70 15.44 -19.32
N SER A 239 19.80 14.80 -20.50
CA SER A 239 19.84 13.34 -20.61
C SER A 239 20.75 12.95 -21.81
N PRO A 240 22.07 13.23 -21.67
CA PRO A 240 23.02 13.06 -22.79
C PRO A 240 23.20 11.61 -23.19
N TYR A 241 23.09 10.66 -22.28
CA TYR A 241 23.23 9.23 -22.60
C TYR A 241 22.06 8.76 -23.46
N TYR A 242 20.83 9.12 -23.09
CA TYR A 242 19.65 8.82 -23.89
C TYR A 242 19.75 9.44 -25.28
N GLN A 243 20.21 10.67 -25.39
CA GLN A 243 20.42 11.32 -26.68
C GLN A 243 21.40 10.52 -27.54
N SER A 244 22.51 10.05 -26.98
CA SER A 244 23.49 9.22 -27.68
C SER A 244 22.91 7.91 -28.21
N LEU A 245 22.05 7.27 -27.41
CA LEU A 245 21.31 6.06 -27.81
C LEU A 245 20.30 6.35 -28.93
N TYR A 246 19.61 7.50 -28.85
CA TYR A 246 18.68 7.91 -29.90
C TYR A 246 19.38 8.15 -31.24
N GLU A 247 20.48 8.89 -31.23
CA GLU A 247 21.31 9.14 -32.42
C GLU A 247 21.90 7.85 -33.01
N ALA A 248 22.21 6.87 -32.13
CA ALA A 248 22.67 5.53 -32.56
C ALA A 248 21.52 4.59 -32.99
N SER A 249 20.28 5.07 -33.08
CA SER A 249 19.08 4.26 -33.40
C SER A 249 18.83 3.10 -32.43
N GLN A 250 19.24 3.27 -31.16
CA GLN A 250 19.03 2.32 -30.06
C GLN A 250 17.78 2.62 -29.21
N VAL A 251 16.98 3.60 -29.60
CA VAL A 251 15.71 3.92 -28.96
C VAL A 251 14.53 3.48 -29.81
N ILE A 252 13.66 2.66 -29.23
CA ILE A 252 12.45 2.15 -29.89
C ILE A 252 11.24 2.89 -29.31
N ALA A 253 10.60 3.77 -30.08
CA ALA A 253 9.40 4.49 -29.69
C ALA A 253 8.16 3.65 -30.06
N LEU A 254 7.39 3.22 -29.05
CA LEU A 254 6.20 2.38 -29.25
C LEU A 254 4.90 3.17 -29.31
N ASN A 255 4.89 4.42 -28.83
CA ASN A 255 3.73 5.30 -28.84
C ASN A 255 2.44 4.63 -28.26
N LEU A 256 2.57 3.92 -27.16
CA LEU A 256 1.46 3.26 -26.48
C LEU A 256 0.76 4.18 -25.47
N GLY A 257 1.15 5.44 -25.43
CA GLY A 257 0.52 6.47 -24.61
C GLY A 257 -0.93 6.69 -25.00
N VAL A 258 -1.83 6.73 -24.03
CA VAL A 258 -3.27 6.97 -24.25
C VAL A 258 -3.69 8.17 -23.41
N ASP A 259 -4.22 9.20 -24.08
CA ASP A 259 -4.91 10.29 -23.41
C ASP A 259 -6.34 9.81 -23.08
N PHE A 260 -6.65 9.73 -21.79
CA PHE A 260 -7.99 9.36 -21.36
C PHE A 260 -8.90 10.58 -21.39
N THR A 261 -9.94 10.50 -22.18
CA THR A 261 -11.07 11.42 -22.11
C THR A 261 -12.21 10.80 -21.30
N ALA A 262 -13.13 11.62 -20.80
CA ALA A 262 -14.33 11.14 -20.13
C ALA A 262 -15.21 10.20 -21.00
N ALA A 263 -15.01 10.23 -22.32
CA ALA A 263 -15.65 9.32 -23.27
C ALA A 263 -15.04 7.91 -23.25
N ASP A 264 -13.71 7.81 -23.02
CA ASP A 264 -12.99 6.53 -22.99
C ASP A 264 -13.41 5.69 -21.78
N PHE A 265 -13.73 6.34 -20.65
CA PHE A 265 -14.30 5.67 -19.47
C PHE A 265 -15.68 5.05 -19.75
N LYS A 266 -16.49 5.66 -20.62
CA LYS A 266 -17.83 5.17 -20.96
C LYS A 266 -17.82 4.01 -21.97
N THR A 267 -16.75 3.87 -22.74
CA THR A 267 -16.66 2.86 -23.80
C THR A 267 -15.91 1.58 -23.38
N GLY A 268 -15.48 1.48 -22.12
CA GLY A 268 -14.81 0.29 -21.59
C GLY A 268 -13.38 0.09 -22.12
N GLN A 269 -12.76 1.09 -22.77
CA GLN A 269 -11.38 1.02 -23.27
C GLN A 269 -10.32 1.13 -22.16
N ILE A 270 -10.73 1.10 -20.90
CA ILE A 270 -9.89 1.23 -19.71
C ILE A 270 -8.80 0.13 -19.59
N GLY A 271 -8.98 -1.02 -20.25
CA GLY A 271 -8.08 -2.15 -20.10
C GLY A 271 -6.65 -1.95 -20.62
N ARG A 272 -6.39 -0.94 -21.44
CA ARG A 272 -5.06 -0.68 -22.02
C ARG A 272 -4.21 0.31 -21.23
N ALA A 273 -4.82 1.09 -20.35
CA ALA A 273 -4.12 2.13 -19.59
C ALA A 273 -3.64 1.69 -18.22
N SER A 274 -4.12 0.59 -17.68
CA SER A 274 -3.75 0.12 -16.34
C SER A 274 -2.25 -0.20 -16.16
N CYS A 275 -1.50 -0.29 -17.25
CA CYS A 275 -0.04 -0.46 -17.19
C CYS A 275 0.73 0.85 -16.92
N ARG A 276 0.10 2.03 -17.02
CA ARG A 276 0.77 3.32 -16.89
C ARG A 276 0.78 3.90 -15.46
N GLU A 277 -0.21 3.57 -14.64
CA GLU A 277 -0.39 4.21 -13.32
C GLU A 277 -0.02 3.35 -12.11
N ARG A 278 0.38 2.11 -12.31
CA ARG A 278 0.84 1.27 -11.21
C ARG A 278 2.36 1.18 -11.18
N VAL A 279 2.97 2.28 -10.86
CA VAL A 279 4.37 2.30 -10.42
C VAL A 279 4.50 3.28 -9.29
#